data_fa35f3defbfc866694c0f9eaf5cc18c7
#
_entry.id   fa35f3defbfc866694c0f9eaf5cc18c7
#
_cell.length_a   1.000
_cell.length_b   1.000
_cell.length_c   1.000
_cell.angle_alpha   90.00
_cell.angle_beta   90.00
_cell.angle_gamma   90.00
#
_symmetry.space_group_name_H-M   'P 1'
#
loop_
_entity.id
_entity.type
_entity.pdbx_description
1 polymer ?
#
loop_
_entity_poly.entity_id
_entity_poly.type
_entity_poly.pdbx_seq_one_letter_code
_entity_poly.pdbx_strand_id
1 'polypeptide(L)'
;MKILVVGGGGREHAIAWRLSQDEEKHELFAAPGNAGIAAVAKCLPLKADDVAGIVAWAKAARPDLVVVGPEAPLVIGMVDALEAIGVPAFGPVAAGAKMEGSKRFAKEVMDAAGVPTGKAEVFADAAKAKAALPGYGLPVVIKADGLAAGKGVIVAETVEQAEAAIDDMLVGNKFGAAGAEVLIEEFLHGEECSILAMVDGNDAVLLPSSQDHKRVFDGDRGPNTGGMGAYSPAPVITSDKLPLIKEKIIMPVVRELKRRGIVYRGILYAGLMVNDESSNPHGPLAKSGSTVNVVEFNARFGDPETEAVLPRLGGSFAAALLNAATGRLKASDIVVKDEAAATVILASDGYPGAYEKGKPISGLAAESDKSSVVFHCGTAESDGQVVTSGGRVLSVTGLGATLREAVDGAYRRIGSISFEGMFYRKDIAHRAFERG
;
A
#
# COMPACT_ATOMS: atom_id res chain seq x y z
N MET A 1 -23.57 -0.51 11.76
CA MET A 1 -22.56 -1.47 12.28
C MET A 1 -21.61 -0.75 13.23
N LYS A 2 -21.02 -1.47 14.18
CA LYS A 2 -19.91 -1.02 15.03
C LYS A 2 -18.60 -1.53 14.39
N ILE A 3 -17.72 -0.62 13.98
CA ILE A 3 -16.52 -0.96 13.22
C ILE A 3 -15.28 -0.35 13.89
N LEU A 4 -14.24 -1.16 14.06
CA LEU A 4 -12.91 -0.70 14.50
C LEU A 4 -11.94 -0.69 13.32
N VAL A 5 -11.28 0.44 13.10
CA VAL A 5 -10.14 0.55 12.17
C VAL A 5 -8.85 0.53 13.00
N VAL A 6 -7.99 -0.45 12.78
CA VAL A 6 -6.69 -0.57 13.44
C VAL A 6 -5.65 0.16 12.62
N GLY A 7 -4.96 1.12 13.25
CA GLY A 7 -3.95 1.97 12.65
C GLY A 7 -4.26 3.46 12.83
N GLY A 8 -3.39 4.32 12.33
CA GLY A 8 -3.49 5.77 12.53
C GLY A 8 -2.76 6.59 11.44
N GLY A 9 -2.51 6.01 10.27
CA GLY A 9 -1.93 6.67 9.11
C GLY A 9 -2.97 7.25 8.15
N GLY A 10 -2.49 7.74 7.00
CA GLY A 10 -3.34 8.28 5.93
C GLY A 10 -4.29 7.24 5.35
N ARG A 11 -3.79 6.05 5.12
CA ARG A 11 -4.58 4.88 4.71
C ARG A 11 -5.74 4.60 5.66
N GLU A 12 -5.49 4.55 6.96
CA GLU A 12 -6.53 4.31 7.95
C GLU A 12 -7.52 5.47 8.04
N HIS A 13 -7.03 6.70 7.86
CA HIS A 13 -7.92 7.86 7.76
C HIS A 13 -8.82 7.77 6.51
N ALA A 14 -8.28 7.39 5.37
CA ALA A 14 -9.08 7.21 4.15
C ALA A 14 -10.12 6.09 4.31
N ILE A 15 -9.78 4.98 5.01
CA ILE A 15 -10.72 3.90 5.33
C ILE A 15 -11.84 4.42 6.25
N ALA A 16 -11.50 5.08 7.36
CA ALA A 16 -12.48 5.61 8.30
C ALA A 16 -13.38 6.67 7.64
N TRP A 17 -12.80 7.57 6.85
CA TRP A 17 -13.52 8.55 6.07
C TRP A 17 -14.48 7.88 5.09
N ARG A 18 -14.03 6.87 4.33
CA ARG A 18 -14.89 6.19 3.35
C ARG A 18 -16.05 5.47 4.03
N LEU A 19 -15.82 4.84 5.18
CA LEU A 19 -16.88 4.24 6.01
C LEU A 19 -17.89 5.29 6.50
N SER A 20 -17.45 6.49 6.83
CA SER A 20 -18.33 7.59 7.27
C SER A 20 -19.21 8.15 6.14
N GLN A 21 -18.86 7.87 4.86
CA GLN A 21 -19.62 8.30 3.67
C GLN A 21 -20.68 7.27 3.25
N ASP A 22 -20.78 6.12 3.90
CA ASP A 22 -21.85 5.16 3.65
C ASP A 22 -23.21 5.80 4.03
N GLU A 23 -24.27 5.47 3.28
CA GLU A 23 -25.63 5.95 3.57
C GLU A 23 -26.10 5.51 4.96
N GLU A 24 -25.76 4.27 5.32
CA GLU A 24 -25.99 3.74 6.66
C GLU A 24 -24.97 4.33 7.64
N LYS A 25 -25.46 4.86 8.78
CA LYS A 25 -24.58 5.37 9.82
C LYS A 25 -23.95 4.24 10.62
N HIS A 26 -22.63 4.29 10.74
CA HIS A 26 -21.83 3.34 11.50
C HIS A 26 -21.27 3.98 12.77
N GLU A 27 -21.11 3.19 13.83
CA GLU A 27 -20.37 3.57 15.02
C GLU A 27 -18.90 3.23 14.79
N LEU A 28 -18.09 4.26 14.46
CA LEU A 28 -16.70 4.08 14.06
C LEU A 28 -15.75 4.30 15.23
N PHE A 29 -14.80 3.38 15.36
CA PHE A 29 -13.66 3.45 16.28
C PHE A 29 -12.35 3.34 15.51
N ALA A 30 -11.26 3.87 16.08
CA ALA A 30 -9.92 3.70 15.55
C ALA A 30 -8.92 3.42 16.69
N ALA A 31 -7.87 2.64 16.41
CA ALA A 31 -6.84 2.30 17.39
C ALA A 31 -5.43 2.33 16.71
N PRO A 32 -4.57 3.32 17.03
CA PRO A 32 -4.82 4.48 17.91
C PRO A 32 -5.63 5.61 17.23
N GLY A 33 -5.73 5.64 15.89
CA GLY A 33 -6.22 6.77 15.13
C GLY A 33 -5.20 7.92 15.07
N ASN A 34 -5.66 9.09 14.59
CA ASN A 34 -4.92 10.33 14.53
C ASN A 34 -5.88 11.54 14.62
N ALA A 35 -5.35 12.76 14.59
CA ALA A 35 -6.17 13.98 14.71
C ALA A 35 -7.28 14.12 13.64
N GLY A 36 -7.05 13.63 12.41
CA GLY A 36 -8.06 13.64 11.34
C GLY A 36 -9.10 12.52 11.50
N ILE A 37 -8.68 11.33 11.91
CA ILE A 37 -9.58 10.20 12.19
C ILE A 37 -10.55 10.54 13.32
N ALA A 38 -10.10 11.31 14.32
CA ALA A 38 -10.92 11.75 15.44
C ALA A 38 -12.15 12.57 15.02
N ALA A 39 -12.16 13.15 13.82
CA ALA A 39 -13.32 13.87 13.29
C ALA A 39 -14.47 12.93 12.84
N VAL A 40 -14.17 11.66 12.53
CA VAL A 40 -15.13 10.69 11.98
C VAL A 40 -15.27 9.41 12.82
N ALA A 41 -14.35 9.15 13.74
CA ALA A 41 -14.31 7.95 14.58
C ALA A 41 -13.85 8.26 16.00
N LYS A 42 -14.26 7.44 16.97
CA LYS A 42 -13.75 7.51 18.33
C LYS A 42 -12.39 6.83 18.43
N CYS A 43 -11.35 7.61 18.66
CA CYS A 43 -9.99 7.09 18.84
C CYS A 43 -9.83 6.42 20.21
N LEU A 44 -9.23 5.22 20.22
CA LEU A 44 -8.93 4.44 21.41
C LEU A 44 -7.44 4.57 21.75
N PRO A 45 -7.05 4.66 23.02
CA PRO A 45 -5.66 4.75 23.44
C PRO A 45 -4.95 3.35 23.40
N LEU A 46 -5.10 2.66 22.28
CA LEU A 46 -4.51 1.34 22.02
C LEU A 46 -3.58 1.45 20.83
N LYS A 47 -2.37 0.90 20.93
CA LYS A 47 -1.45 0.84 19.79
C LYS A 47 -1.95 -0.16 18.75
N ALA A 48 -1.61 0.07 17.48
CA ALA A 48 -2.01 -0.81 16.39
C ALA A 48 -1.44 -2.25 16.54
N ASP A 49 -0.31 -2.41 17.18
CA ASP A 49 0.37 -3.69 17.45
C ASP A 49 0.01 -4.30 18.82
N ASP A 50 -0.84 -3.65 19.62
CA ASP A 50 -1.33 -4.20 20.89
C ASP A 50 -2.46 -5.20 20.65
N VAL A 51 -2.10 -6.40 20.19
CA VAL A 51 -3.05 -7.49 19.92
C VAL A 51 -3.91 -7.81 21.14
N ALA A 52 -3.30 -7.88 22.32
CA ALA A 52 -4.00 -8.24 23.55
C ALA A 52 -5.03 -7.18 23.98
N GLY A 53 -4.65 -5.90 23.90
CA GLY A 53 -5.55 -4.77 24.21
C GLY A 53 -6.71 -4.67 23.22
N ILE A 54 -6.44 -4.83 21.93
CA ILE A 54 -7.48 -4.80 20.88
C ILE A 54 -8.45 -5.98 21.03
N VAL A 55 -7.96 -7.19 21.29
CA VAL A 55 -8.80 -8.36 21.55
C VAL A 55 -9.63 -8.20 22.81
N ALA A 56 -9.07 -7.66 23.90
CA ALA A 56 -9.81 -7.38 25.11
C ALA A 56 -10.93 -6.35 24.88
N TRP A 57 -10.65 -5.28 24.13
CA TRP A 57 -11.66 -4.30 23.74
C TRP A 57 -12.74 -4.94 22.86
N ALA A 58 -12.36 -5.76 21.87
CA ALA A 58 -13.30 -6.42 20.96
C ALA A 58 -14.23 -7.39 21.69
N LYS A 59 -13.74 -8.13 22.70
CA LYS A 59 -14.58 -8.97 23.56
C LYS A 59 -15.66 -8.16 24.32
N ALA A 60 -15.29 -7.00 24.84
CA ALA A 60 -16.20 -6.14 25.58
C ALA A 60 -17.17 -5.36 24.68
N ALA A 61 -16.66 -4.76 23.61
CA ALA A 61 -17.40 -3.87 22.73
C ALA A 61 -18.24 -4.62 21.67
N ARG A 62 -17.85 -5.86 21.33
CA ARG A 62 -18.47 -6.72 20.30
C ARG A 62 -18.67 -5.98 18.97
N PRO A 63 -17.60 -5.54 18.32
CA PRO A 63 -17.70 -4.92 17.02
C PRO A 63 -18.23 -5.93 15.97
N ASP A 64 -18.98 -5.41 15.00
CA ASP A 64 -19.44 -6.20 13.86
C ASP A 64 -18.31 -6.51 12.88
N LEU A 65 -17.27 -5.63 12.86
CA LEU A 65 -16.11 -5.76 11.99
C LEU A 65 -14.89 -5.06 12.60
N VAL A 66 -13.71 -5.67 12.45
CA VAL A 66 -12.41 -5.02 12.66
C VAL A 66 -11.67 -4.96 11.33
N VAL A 67 -11.20 -3.78 10.93
CA VAL A 67 -10.42 -3.56 9.72
C VAL A 67 -8.98 -3.31 10.13
N VAL A 68 -8.05 -4.17 9.72
CA VAL A 68 -6.63 -4.04 10.06
C VAL A 68 -5.91 -3.31 8.91
N GLY A 69 -5.46 -2.09 9.17
CA GLY A 69 -4.84 -1.23 8.17
C GLY A 69 -3.37 -1.58 7.88
N PRO A 70 -2.46 -1.54 8.89
CA PRO A 70 -1.03 -1.74 8.66
C PRO A 70 -0.62 -3.21 8.65
N GLU A 71 0.56 -3.48 8.08
CA GLU A 71 1.13 -4.83 7.92
C GLU A 71 1.60 -5.46 9.24
N ALA A 72 2.17 -4.66 10.14
CA ALA A 72 2.78 -5.18 11.37
C ALA A 72 1.78 -5.98 12.23
N PRO A 73 0.57 -5.48 12.58
CA PRO A 73 -0.40 -6.27 13.32
C PRO A 73 -0.89 -7.52 12.57
N LEU A 74 -0.92 -7.51 11.24
CA LEU A 74 -1.27 -8.70 10.45
C LEU A 74 -0.23 -9.81 10.63
N VAL A 75 1.04 -9.46 10.51
CA VAL A 75 2.17 -10.42 10.62
C VAL A 75 2.23 -11.05 12.02
N ILE A 76 1.91 -10.30 13.06
CA ILE A 76 1.91 -10.80 14.45
C ILE A 76 0.59 -11.49 14.87
N GLY A 77 -0.38 -11.70 13.94
CA GLY A 77 -1.56 -12.52 14.17
C GLY A 77 -2.76 -11.81 14.79
N MET A 78 -2.93 -10.51 14.55
CA MET A 78 -4.12 -9.75 14.99
C MET A 78 -5.42 -10.39 14.51
N VAL A 79 -5.47 -10.78 13.22
CA VAL A 79 -6.67 -11.38 12.62
C VAL A 79 -6.93 -12.76 13.23
N ASP A 80 -5.89 -13.58 13.39
CA ASP A 80 -5.99 -14.91 14.02
C ASP A 80 -6.61 -14.79 15.43
N ALA A 81 -6.16 -13.80 16.20
CA ALA A 81 -6.64 -13.58 17.57
C ALA A 81 -8.10 -13.07 17.63
N LEU A 82 -8.52 -12.26 16.66
CA LEU A 82 -9.89 -11.77 16.53
C LEU A 82 -10.84 -12.89 16.06
N GLU A 83 -10.44 -13.68 15.07
CA GLU A 83 -11.23 -14.83 14.60
C GLU A 83 -11.41 -15.88 15.71
N ALA A 84 -10.39 -16.10 16.56
CA ALA A 84 -10.47 -17.03 17.69
C ALA A 84 -11.54 -16.64 18.74
N ILE A 85 -11.95 -15.38 18.76
CA ILE A 85 -13.04 -14.88 19.64
C ILE A 85 -14.35 -14.65 18.88
N GLY A 86 -14.43 -15.06 17.59
CA GLY A 86 -15.62 -14.95 16.74
C GLY A 86 -15.91 -13.54 16.24
N VAL A 87 -14.94 -12.64 16.22
CA VAL A 87 -15.09 -11.28 15.68
C VAL A 87 -14.62 -11.27 14.23
N PRO A 88 -15.48 -10.87 13.25
CA PRO A 88 -15.07 -10.72 11.86
C PRO A 88 -13.94 -9.69 11.73
N ALA A 89 -12.87 -10.07 11.03
CA ALA A 89 -11.74 -9.19 10.79
C ALA A 89 -11.41 -9.13 9.28
N PHE A 90 -11.24 -7.93 8.77
CA PHE A 90 -10.79 -7.67 7.42
C PHE A 90 -9.27 -7.49 7.41
N GLY A 91 -8.58 -8.45 6.85
CA GLY A 91 -7.15 -8.61 6.78
C GLY A 91 -6.79 -10.10 6.74
N PRO A 92 -5.64 -10.50 6.17
CA PRO A 92 -5.23 -11.89 6.21
C PRO A 92 -4.74 -12.32 7.59
N VAL A 93 -4.93 -13.59 7.90
CA VAL A 93 -4.26 -14.26 9.04
C VAL A 93 -2.74 -14.18 8.89
N ALA A 94 -1.97 -14.37 9.98
CA ALA A 94 -0.51 -14.24 9.98
C ALA A 94 0.16 -15.08 8.87
N ALA A 95 -0.35 -16.27 8.60
CA ALA A 95 0.15 -17.13 7.51
C ALA A 95 -0.03 -16.48 6.13
N GLY A 96 -1.15 -15.78 5.89
CA GLY A 96 -1.41 -15.03 4.65
C GLY A 96 -0.62 -13.71 4.57
N ALA A 97 -0.42 -13.05 5.72
CA ALA A 97 0.36 -11.82 5.82
C ALA A 97 1.85 -12.02 5.43
N LYS A 98 2.34 -13.26 5.39
CA LYS A 98 3.67 -13.61 4.85
C LYS A 98 3.84 -13.23 3.38
N MET A 99 2.76 -13.00 2.62
CA MET A 99 2.85 -12.46 1.25
C MET A 99 3.55 -11.08 1.19
N GLU A 100 3.51 -10.32 2.29
CA GLU A 100 4.29 -9.08 2.47
C GLU A 100 5.45 -9.28 3.44
N GLY A 101 5.23 -10.04 4.51
CA GLY A 101 6.20 -10.24 5.59
C GLY A 101 7.43 -11.06 5.20
N SER A 102 7.40 -11.82 4.10
CA SER A 102 8.53 -12.58 3.57
C SER A 102 8.52 -12.59 2.06
N LYS A 103 9.52 -11.95 1.44
CA LYS A 103 9.68 -11.92 -0.01
C LYS A 103 9.98 -13.31 -0.56
N ARG A 104 10.72 -14.12 0.18
CA ARG A 104 10.94 -15.54 -0.12
C ARG A 104 9.61 -16.28 -0.23
N PHE A 105 8.75 -16.19 0.79
CA PHE A 105 7.45 -16.85 0.78
C PHE A 105 6.59 -16.40 -0.41
N ALA A 106 6.57 -15.08 -0.70
CA ALA A 106 5.83 -14.54 -1.83
C ALA A 106 6.35 -15.12 -3.16
N LYS A 107 7.68 -15.24 -3.35
CA LYS A 107 8.29 -15.87 -4.54
C LYS A 107 7.93 -17.33 -4.65
N GLU A 108 8.02 -18.12 -3.58
CA GLU A 108 7.62 -19.52 -3.54
C GLU A 108 6.13 -19.72 -3.93
N VAL A 109 5.26 -18.80 -3.51
CA VAL A 109 3.83 -18.83 -3.87
C VAL A 109 3.66 -18.48 -5.34
N MET A 110 4.33 -17.42 -5.84
CA MET A 110 4.25 -17.02 -7.24
C MET A 110 4.76 -18.10 -8.19
N ASP A 111 5.90 -18.71 -7.89
CA ASP A 111 6.48 -19.78 -8.68
C ASP A 111 5.55 -21.00 -8.73
N ALA A 112 5.03 -21.45 -7.57
CA ALA A 112 4.10 -22.57 -7.50
C ALA A 112 2.76 -22.29 -8.19
N ALA A 113 2.34 -21.01 -8.22
CA ALA A 113 1.11 -20.56 -8.89
C ALA A 113 1.30 -20.26 -10.39
N GLY A 114 2.55 -20.28 -10.90
CA GLY A 114 2.88 -19.93 -12.28
C GLY A 114 2.62 -18.46 -12.60
N VAL A 115 2.76 -17.56 -11.60
CA VAL A 115 2.55 -16.12 -11.75
C VAL A 115 3.81 -15.48 -12.33
N PRO A 116 3.70 -14.65 -13.39
CA PRO A 116 4.86 -14.00 -13.98
C PRO A 116 5.49 -12.99 -13.03
N THR A 117 6.78 -13.17 -12.79
CA THR A 117 7.61 -12.31 -11.93
C THR A 117 9.08 -12.42 -12.34
N GLY A 118 9.93 -11.49 -11.92
CA GLY A 118 11.37 -11.54 -12.17
C GLY A 118 12.01 -12.80 -11.55
N LYS A 119 12.99 -13.38 -12.26
CA LYS A 119 13.83 -14.46 -11.72
C LYS A 119 14.42 -13.98 -10.39
N ALA A 120 14.36 -14.84 -9.35
CA ALA A 120 14.90 -14.48 -8.05
C ALA A 120 15.47 -15.71 -7.32
N GLU A 121 16.50 -15.49 -6.52
CA GLU A 121 17.07 -16.50 -5.63
C GLU A 121 17.38 -15.88 -4.26
N VAL A 122 17.27 -16.71 -3.21
CA VAL A 122 17.45 -16.30 -1.82
C VAL A 122 18.78 -16.81 -1.29
N PHE A 123 19.51 -15.94 -0.59
CA PHE A 123 20.83 -16.22 -0.03
C PHE A 123 20.90 -15.79 1.44
N ALA A 124 21.47 -16.69 2.29
CA ALA A 124 21.84 -16.38 3.66
C ALA A 124 23.36 -16.19 3.82
N ASP A 125 24.13 -16.38 2.77
CA ASP A 125 25.60 -16.28 2.74
C ASP A 125 26.04 -15.24 1.72
N ALA A 126 26.78 -14.23 2.18
CA ALA A 126 27.20 -13.11 1.34
C ALA A 126 28.13 -13.53 0.19
N ALA A 127 29.02 -14.50 0.39
CA ALA A 127 29.92 -14.94 -0.66
C ALA A 127 29.17 -15.68 -1.77
N LYS A 128 28.18 -16.50 -1.41
CA LYS A 128 27.30 -17.17 -2.38
C LYS A 128 26.43 -16.19 -3.13
N ALA A 129 25.86 -15.18 -2.41
CA ALA A 129 25.07 -14.13 -3.01
C ALA A 129 25.87 -13.35 -4.07
N LYS A 130 27.08 -12.90 -3.73
CA LYS A 130 27.98 -12.21 -4.67
C LYS A 130 28.37 -13.08 -5.87
N ALA A 131 28.65 -14.36 -5.65
CA ALA A 131 29.00 -15.29 -6.73
C ALA A 131 27.83 -15.52 -7.72
N ALA A 132 26.58 -15.31 -7.32
CA ALA A 132 25.40 -15.44 -8.16
C ALA A 132 25.13 -14.21 -9.06
N LEU A 133 25.65 -13.01 -8.72
CA LEU A 133 25.37 -11.75 -9.43
C LEU A 133 25.55 -11.83 -10.96
N PRO A 134 26.58 -12.46 -11.51
CA PRO A 134 26.76 -12.54 -12.97
C PRO A 134 25.58 -13.21 -13.71
N GLY A 135 24.78 -14.02 -13.01
CA GLY A 135 23.60 -14.71 -13.58
C GLY A 135 22.36 -13.83 -13.76
N TYR A 136 22.40 -12.57 -13.29
CA TYR A 136 21.26 -11.65 -13.34
C TYR A 136 21.46 -10.47 -14.31
N GLY A 137 22.73 -10.13 -14.63
CA GLY A 137 23.02 -8.92 -15.38
C GLY A 137 22.84 -7.64 -14.54
N LEU A 138 22.89 -6.48 -15.21
CA LEU A 138 22.71 -5.17 -14.59
C LEU A 138 21.67 -4.36 -15.38
N PRO A 139 20.84 -3.55 -14.71
CA PRO A 139 20.71 -3.42 -13.24
C PRO A 139 20.20 -4.72 -12.59
N VAL A 140 20.49 -4.90 -11.30
CA VAL A 140 20.01 -6.02 -10.48
C VAL A 140 19.36 -5.51 -9.20
N VAL A 141 18.34 -6.20 -8.68
CA VAL A 141 17.62 -5.78 -7.47
C VAL A 141 18.03 -6.66 -6.29
N ILE A 142 18.48 -6.02 -5.22
CA ILE A 142 18.83 -6.67 -3.95
C ILE A 142 17.77 -6.29 -2.91
N LYS A 143 17.10 -7.29 -2.33
CA LYS A 143 16.02 -7.08 -1.36
C LYS A 143 16.32 -7.82 -0.05
N ALA A 144 16.19 -7.15 1.09
CA ALA A 144 16.17 -7.84 2.40
C ALA A 144 14.85 -8.62 2.53
N ASP A 145 14.89 -9.86 3.08
CA ASP A 145 13.68 -10.63 3.36
C ASP A 145 13.04 -10.15 4.67
N GLY A 146 11.79 -9.71 4.61
CA GLY A 146 11.04 -9.19 5.74
C GLY A 146 10.58 -7.74 5.59
N LEU A 147 9.92 -7.23 6.64
CA LEU A 147 9.41 -5.86 6.68
C LEU A 147 10.57 -4.86 6.87
N ALA A 148 10.85 -4.05 5.88
CA ALA A 148 11.91 -3.04 5.88
C ALA A 148 11.41 -1.62 5.54
N ALA A 149 10.10 -1.39 5.60
CA ALA A 149 9.45 -0.09 5.35
C ALA A 149 9.93 0.59 4.04
N GLY A 150 10.04 -0.17 2.94
CA GLY A 150 10.50 0.32 1.64
C GLY A 150 12.02 0.60 1.54
N LYS A 151 12.78 0.48 2.63
CA LYS A 151 14.23 0.78 2.66
C LYS A 151 15.10 -0.44 2.37
N GLY A 152 14.53 -1.64 2.38
CA GLY A 152 15.23 -2.90 2.15
C GLY A 152 15.33 -3.32 0.68
N VAL A 153 15.14 -2.40 -0.27
CA VAL A 153 15.23 -2.67 -1.72
C VAL A 153 16.24 -1.72 -2.33
N ILE A 154 17.25 -2.27 -2.98
CA ILE A 154 18.32 -1.52 -3.67
C ILE A 154 18.36 -1.99 -5.13
N VAL A 155 18.19 -1.06 -6.05
CA VAL A 155 18.47 -1.27 -7.47
C VAL A 155 19.94 -0.92 -7.69
N ALA A 156 20.75 -1.91 -8.00
CA ALA A 156 22.17 -1.76 -8.23
C ALA A 156 22.46 -1.68 -9.73
N GLU A 157 23.06 -0.59 -10.17
CA GLU A 157 23.45 -0.35 -11.55
C GLU A 157 24.85 -0.89 -11.86
N THR A 158 25.65 -1.18 -10.81
CA THR A 158 26.99 -1.76 -10.92
C THR A 158 27.16 -2.93 -9.97
N VAL A 159 28.16 -3.79 -10.25
CA VAL A 159 28.49 -4.94 -9.40
C VAL A 159 28.90 -4.48 -8.00
N GLU A 160 29.68 -3.40 -7.91
CA GLU A 160 30.15 -2.85 -6.63
C GLU A 160 28.99 -2.37 -5.75
N GLN A 161 27.95 -1.75 -6.36
CA GLN A 161 26.72 -1.36 -5.65
C GLN A 161 25.97 -2.58 -5.15
N ALA A 162 25.85 -3.65 -5.97
CA ALA A 162 25.19 -4.88 -5.59
C ALA A 162 25.92 -5.59 -4.45
N GLU A 163 27.25 -5.70 -4.53
CA GLU A 163 28.07 -6.30 -3.46
C GLU A 163 27.98 -5.51 -2.14
N ALA A 164 28.04 -4.17 -2.21
CA ALA A 164 27.86 -3.32 -1.04
C ALA A 164 26.49 -3.49 -0.40
N ALA A 165 25.42 -3.59 -1.20
CA ALA A 165 24.06 -3.84 -0.72
C ALA A 165 23.94 -5.21 -0.01
N ILE A 166 24.54 -6.26 -0.57
CA ILE A 166 24.58 -7.60 0.05
C ILE A 166 25.31 -7.55 1.38
N ASP A 167 26.48 -6.89 1.44
CA ASP A 167 27.25 -6.75 2.69
C ASP A 167 26.47 -5.96 3.76
N ASP A 168 25.86 -4.83 3.39
CA ASP A 168 25.04 -4.00 4.29
C ASP A 168 23.90 -4.82 4.91
N MET A 169 23.27 -5.69 4.12
CA MET A 169 22.12 -6.49 4.56
C MET A 169 22.54 -7.72 5.39
N LEU A 170 23.43 -8.56 4.87
CA LEU A 170 23.79 -9.84 5.48
C LEU A 170 24.85 -9.73 6.57
N VAL A 171 25.83 -8.82 6.42
CA VAL A 171 26.97 -8.67 7.34
C VAL A 171 26.77 -7.50 8.29
N GLY A 172 26.31 -6.36 7.76
CA GLY A 172 26.11 -5.12 8.52
C GLY A 172 24.90 -5.13 9.46
N ASN A 173 24.05 -6.15 9.40
CA ASN A 173 22.81 -6.30 10.18
C ASN A 173 21.92 -5.04 10.18
N LYS A 174 21.95 -4.28 9.09
CA LYS A 174 21.27 -2.97 8.93
C LYS A 174 19.75 -3.06 9.08
N PHE A 175 19.19 -4.25 8.83
CA PHE A 175 17.76 -4.52 8.88
C PHE A 175 17.35 -5.54 9.96
N GLY A 176 18.25 -5.84 10.92
CA GLY A 176 17.99 -6.79 12.00
C GLY A 176 17.56 -8.17 11.45
N ALA A 177 16.50 -8.76 12.00
CA ALA A 177 16.01 -10.06 11.56
C ALA A 177 15.59 -10.10 10.08
N ALA A 178 15.14 -8.97 9.51
CA ALA A 178 14.79 -8.88 8.08
C ALA A 178 16.02 -8.97 7.14
N GLY A 179 17.22 -8.72 7.65
CA GLY A 179 18.47 -8.85 6.93
C GLY A 179 19.15 -10.22 7.03
N ALA A 180 18.53 -11.21 7.66
CA ALA A 180 19.10 -12.55 7.79
C ALA A 180 19.19 -13.30 6.45
N GLU A 181 18.37 -12.94 5.49
CA GLU A 181 18.37 -13.44 4.11
C GLU A 181 18.25 -12.27 3.15
N VAL A 182 18.86 -12.39 1.97
CA VAL A 182 18.68 -11.45 0.85
C VAL A 182 18.12 -12.18 -0.36
N LEU A 183 17.26 -11.49 -1.07
CA LEU A 183 16.75 -11.89 -2.38
C LEU A 183 17.53 -11.11 -3.45
N ILE A 184 18.13 -11.81 -4.40
CA ILE A 184 18.65 -11.21 -5.63
C ILE A 184 17.60 -11.45 -6.71
N GLU A 185 17.20 -10.38 -7.38
CA GLU A 185 16.10 -10.42 -8.35
C GLU A 185 16.49 -9.72 -9.64
N GLU A 186 16.03 -10.27 -10.75
CA GLU A 186 16.09 -9.66 -12.07
C GLU A 186 15.40 -8.29 -12.05
N PHE A 187 16.05 -7.29 -12.67
CA PHE A 187 15.43 -5.98 -12.83
C PHE A 187 14.38 -6.03 -13.93
N LEU A 188 13.15 -5.70 -13.60
CA LEU A 188 12.04 -5.63 -14.54
C LEU A 188 11.95 -4.23 -15.14
N HIS A 189 11.95 -4.17 -16.47
CA HIS A 189 11.74 -2.94 -17.22
C HIS A 189 10.25 -2.69 -17.45
N GLY A 190 9.84 -1.43 -17.44
CA GLY A 190 8.46 -1.05 -17.71
C GLY A 190 8.00 0.10 -16.81
N GLU A 191 6.70 0.24 -16.71
CA GLU A 191 6.04 1.22 -15.84
C GLU A 191 5.34 0.51 -14.68
N GLU A 192 5.67 0.93 -13.46
CA GLU A 192 5.10 0.32 -12.26
C GLU A 192 3.70 0.85 -12.00
N CYS A 193 2.77 -0.03 -11.63
CA CYS A 193 1.43 0.33 -11.17
C CYS A 193 0.95 -0.62 -10.10
N SER A 194 -0.15 -0.25 -9.44
CA SER A 194 -0.72 -0.97 -8.30
C SER A 194 -2.14 -1.42 -8.58
N ILE A 195 -2.43 -2.67 -8.29
CA ILE A 195 -3.78 -3.23 -8.25
C ILE A 195 -4.08 -3.72 -6.84
N LEU A 196 -5.12 -3.16 -6.25
CA LEU A 196 -5.67 -3.62 -4.98
C LEU A 196 -6.78 -4.64 -5.29
N ALA A 197 -6.60 -5.89 -4.86
CA ALA A 197 -7.62 -6.92 -4.98
C ALA A 197 -8.24 -7.19 -3.60
N MET A 198 -9.54 -6.96 -3.46
CA MET A 198 -10.29 -7.38 -2.27
C MET A 198 -10.61 -8.86 -2.43
N VAL A 199 -10.15 -9.68 -1.49
CA VAL A 199 -10.20 -11.15 -1.52
C VAL A 199 -11.02 -11.66 -0.36
N ASP A 200 -11.86 -12.68 -0.59
CA ASP A 200 -12.72 -13.31 0.43
C ASP A 200 -12.34 -14.76 0.77
N GLY A 201 -11.22 -15.23 0.24
CA GLY A 201 -10.73 -16.60 0.38
C GLY A 201 -11.11 -17.52 -0.77
N ASN A 202 -12.07 -17.14 -1.62
CA ASN A 202 -12.55 -17.94 -2.76
C ASN A 202 -12.46 -17.17 -4.08
N ASP A 203 -12.81 -15.89 -4.06
CA ASP A 203 -12.80 -15.00 -5.20
C ASP A 203 -12.17 -13.65 -4.83
N ALA A 204 -11.97 -12.79 -5.81
CA ALA A 204 -11.43 -11.46 -5.67
C ALA A 204 -12.18 -10.46 -6.53
N VAL A 205 -12.32 -9.22 -6.01
CA VAL A 205 -12.81 -8.07 -6.78
C VAL A 205 -11.67 -7.06 -6.85
N LEU A 206 -11.30 -6.67 -8.08
CA LEU A 206 -10.26 -5.67 -8.29
C LEU A 206 -10.82 -4.27 -8.04
N LEU A 207 -10.13 -3.47 -7.26
CA LEU A 207 -10.38 -2.05 -7.12
C LEU A 207 -9.76 -1.28 -8.30
N PRO A 208 -10.10 -0.01 -8.51
CA PRO A 208 -9.49 0.80 -9.55
C PRO A 208 -7.97 0.79 -9.50
N SER A 209 -7.32 0.71 -10.68
CA SER A 209 -5.88 0.81 -10.79
C SER A 209 -5.36 2.12 -10.21
N SER A 210 -4.16 2.10 -9.68
CA SER A 210 -3.46 3.28 -9.17
C SER A 210 -1.97 3.22 -9.50
N GLN A 211 -1.33 4.38 -9.46
CA GLN A 211 0.12 4.48 -9.63
C GLN A 211 0.67 5.46 -8.61
N ASP A 212 1.71 5.04 -7.88
CA ASP A 212 2.39 5.85 -6.88
C ASP A 212 3.68 6.50 -7.42
N HIS A 213 4.17 7.47 -6.67
CA HIS A 213 5.45 8.14 -6.88
C HIS A 213 6.38 7.87 -5.71
N LYS A 214 7.26 6.87 -5.85
CA LYS A 214 8.11 6.36 -4.76
C LYS A 214 9.29 7.27 -4.41
N ARG A 215 9.82 8.02 -5.40
CA ARG A 215 10.97 8.90 -5.19
C ARG A 215 10.57 10.21 -4.52
N VAL A 216 11.44 10.71 -3.64
CA VAL A 216 11.15 11.85 -2.77
C VAL A 216 11.02 13.17 -3.52
N PHE A 217 11.78 13.39 -4.61
CA PHE A 217 11.82 14.65 -5.37
C PHE A 217 11.22 14.55 -6.75
N ASP A 218 10.86 15.71 -7.32
CA ASP A 218 10.38 15.87 -8.69
C ASP A 218 11.32 15.19 -9.70
N GLY A 219 10.75 14.67 -10.79
CA GLY A 219 11.48 13.96 -11.84
C GLY A 219 12.01 12.61 -11.38
N ASP A 220 11.35 11.97 -10.40
CA ASP A 220 11.70 10.67 -9.84
C ASP A 220 13.15 10.59 -9.35
N ARG A 221 13.60 11.61 -8.63
CA ARG A 221 14.95 11.72 -8.08
C ARG A 221 14.98 11.53 -6.57
N GLY A 222 16.19 11.26 -6.06
CA GLY A 222 16.43 11.06 -4.63
C GLY A 222 16.09 9.63 -4.15
N PRO A 223 16.10 9.38 -2.82
CA PRO A 223 15.81 8.08 -2.26
C PRO A 223 14.34 7.65 -2.42
N ASN A 224 14.11 6.34 -2.33
CA ASN A 224 12.77 5.79 -2.22
C ASN A 224 12.13 6.18 -0.88
N THR A 225 10.82 6.34 -0.90
CA THR A 225 9.97 6.67 0.25
C THR A 225 8.82 5.66 0.36
N GLY A 226 7.90 5.87 1.29
CA GLY A 226 6.63 5.16 1.35
C GLY A 226 5.60 5.65 0.29
N GLY A 227 6.01 6.52 -0.64
CA GLY A 227 5.15 7.17 -1.63
C GLY A 227 4.94 8.65 -1.32
N MET A 228 5.12 9.50 -2.33
CA MET A 228 4.95 10.97 -2.27
C MET A 228 3.64 11.44 -2.91
N GLY A 229 2.86 10.51 -3.40
CA GLY A 229 1.56 10.73 -4.00
C GLY A 229 1.16 9.57 -4.89
N ALA A 230 -0.10 9.51 -5.25
CA ALA A 230 -0.66 8.50 -6.14
C ALA A 230 -1.84 9.07 -6.93
N TYR A 231 -2.23 8.39 -7.99
CA TYR A 231 -3.41 8.73 -8.76
C TYR A 231 -4.15 7.48 -9.24
N SER A 232 -5.43 7.64 -9.53
CA SER A 232 -6.34 6.58 -9.97
C SER A 232 -7.39 7.19 -10.92
N PRO A 233 -7.66 6.57 -12.10
CA PRO A 233 -7.05 5.34 -12.61
C PRO A 233 -5.63 5.57 -13.12
N ALA A 234 -4.84 4.47 -13.19
CA ALA A 234 -3.53 4.48 -13.83
C ALA A 234 -3.71 4.14 -15.33
N PRO A 235 -3.37 5.05 -16.28
CA PRO A 235 -3.60 4.82 -17.71
C PRO A 235 -2.80 3.66 -18.31
N VAL A 236 -1.72 3.23 -17.65
CA VAL A 236 -0.92 2.06 -18.04
C VAL A 236 -1.70 0.75 -17.95
N ILE A 237 -2.75 0.70 -17.12
CA ILE A 237 -3.70 -0.42 -17.03
C ILE A 237 -5.01 -0.05 -17.70
N THR A 238 -5.18 -0.52 -18.92
CA THR A 238 -6.43 -0.42 -19.67
C THR A 238 -7.46 -1.43 -19.16
N SER A 239 -8.73 -1.18 -19.42
CA SER A 239 -9.85 -2.00 -18.90
C SER A 239 -9.79 -3.48 -19.34
N ASP A 240 -9.21 -3.78 -20.50
CA ASP A 240 -9.01 -5.13 -21.03
C ASP A 240 -7.93 -5.91 -20.27
N LYS A 241 -6.98 -5.23 -19.60
CA LYS A 241 -5.94 -5.88 -18.79
C LYS A 241 -6.45 -6.35 -17.42
N LEU A 242 -7.51 -5.73 -16.88
CA LEU A 242 -8.02 -6.09 -15.54
C LEU A 242 -8.47 -7.54 -15.41
N PRO A 243 -9.27 -8.11 -16.35
CA PRO A 243 -9.62 -9.53 -16.31
C PRO A 243 -8.39 -10.45 -16.36
N LEU A 244 -7.39 -10.10 -17.19
CA LEU A 244 -6.16 -10.87 -17.31
C LEU A 244 -5.36 -10.85 -16.00
N ILE A 245 -5.23 -9.69 -15.34
CA ILE A 245 -4.58 -9.56 -14.04
C ILE A 245 -5.30 -10.42 -12.99
N LYS A 246 -6.63 -10.36 -12.94
CA LYS A 246 -7.41 -11.22 -12.06
C LYS A 246 -7.13 -12.70 -12.30
N GLU A 247 -7.22 -13.16 -13.56
CA GLU A 247 -7.13 -14.58 -13.91
C GLU A 247 -5.71 -15.14 -13.86
N LYS A 248 -4.69 -14.35 -14.24
CA LYS A 248 -3.31 -14.82 -14.39
C LYS A 248 -2.40 -14.49 -13.21
N ILE A 249 -2.81 -13.54 -12.35
CA ILE A 249 -1.99 -13.07 -11.21
C ILE A 249 -2.74 -13.32 -9.90
N ILE A 250 -3.88 -12.68 -9.69
CA ILE A 250 -4.53 -12.67 -8.39
C ILE A 250 -5.11 -14.04 -8.03
N MET A 251 -5.94 -14.62 -8.90
CA MET A 251 -6.62 -15.88 -8.61
C MET A 251 -5.68 -17.09 -8.50
N PRO A 252 -4.60 -17.22 -9.30
CA PRO A 252 -3.60 -18.26 -9.07
C PRO A 252 -2.95 -18.18 -7.69
N VAL A 253 -2.58 -16.98 -7.20
CA VAL A 253 -2.05 -16.78 -5.84
C VAL A 253 -3.07 -17.18 -4.78
N VAL A 254 -4.32 -16.73 -4.89
CA VAL A 254 -5.40 -17.07 -3.93
C VAL A 254 -5.62 -18.59 -3.87
N ARG A 255 -5.65 -19.26 -5.02
CA ARG A 255 -5.80 -20.72 -5.10
C ARG A 255 -4.59 -21.46 -4.50
N GLU A 256 -3.37 -21.00 -4.76
CA GLU A 256 -2.15 -21.60 -4.20
C GLU A 256 -2.08 -21.43 -2.68
N LEU A 257 -2.42 -20.25 -2.15
CA LEU A 257 -2.54 -20.02 -0.71
C LEU A 257 -3.57 -20.99 -0.10
N LYS A 258 -4.75 -21.12 -0.72
CA LYS A 258 -5.79 -22.05 -0.28
C LYS A 258 -5.31 -23.50 -0.32
N ARG A 259 -4.55 -23.92 -1.35
CA ARG A 259 -3.94 -25.25 -1.45
C ARG A 259 -2.96 -25.51 -0.30
N ARG A 260 -2.26 -24.47 0.17
CA ARG A 260 -1.40 -24.52 1.37
C ARG A 260 -2.17 -24.46 2.70
N GLY A 261 -3.50 -24.46 2.67
CA GLY A 261 -4.34 -24.38 3.87
C GLY A 261 -4.53 -22.95 4.40
N ILE A 262 -4.15 -21.93 3.62
CA ILE A 262 -4.24 -20.53 3.99
C ILE A 262 -5.45 -19.89 3.29
N VAL A 263 -6.50 -19.57 4.04
CA VAL A 263 -7.66 -18.82 3.54
C VAL A 263 -7.33 -17.34 3.62
N TYR A 264 -7.04 -16.74 2.46
CA TYR A 264 -6.67 -15.34 2.39
C TYR A 264 -7.92 -14.46 2.30
N ARG A 265 -8.13 -13.56 3.28
CA ARG A 265 -9.19 -12.54 3.29
C ARG A 265 -8.56 -11.17 3.52
N GLY A 266 -9.07 -10.14 2.86
CA GLY A 266 -8.49 -8.80 2.94
C GLY A 266 -8.00 -8.29 1.58
N ILE A 267 -7.12 -7.30 1.60
CA ILE A 267 -6.49 -6.79 0.37
C ILE A 267 -5.25 -7.61 0.06
N LEU A 268 -5.21 -8.12 -1.16
CA LEU A 268 -3.98 -8.56 -1.82
C LEU A 268 -3.58 -7.45 -2.80
N TYR A 269 -2.62 -6.64 -2.41
CA TYR A 269 -2.04 -5.60 -3.25
C TYR A 269 -0.98 -6.23 -4.16
N ALA A 270 -1.12 -6.03 -5.45
CA ALA A 270 -0.12 -6.43 -6.44
C ALA A 270 0.58 -5.18 -7.01
N GLY A 271 1.87 -5.04 -6.73
CA GLY A 271 2.77 -4.14 -7.45
C GLY A 271 3.17 -4.79 -8.76
N LEU A 272 2.80 -4.15 -9.87
CA LEU A 272 2.93 -4.71 -11.21
C LEU A 272 3.88 -3.86 -12.05
N MET A 273 4.78 -4.52 -12.79
CA MET A 273 5.54 -3.90 -13.86
C MET A 273 4.85 -4.19 -15.18
N VAL A 274 4.38 -3.14 -15.84
CA VAL A 274 3.75 -3.23 -17.17
C VAL A 274 4.77 -2.84 -18.22
N ASN A 275 5.08 -3.79 -19.09
CA ASN A 275 5.94 -3.55 -20.23
C ASN A 275 5.07 -3.40 -21.47
N ASP A 276 5.26 -2.30 -22.21
CA ASP A 276 4.66 -2.10 -23.52
C ASP A 276 5.61 -2.73 -24.56
N GLU A 277 5.10 -3.63 -25.40
CA GLU A 277 5.90 -4.35 -26.41
C GLU A 277 6.72 -3.41 -27.31
N SER A 278 6.29 -2.14 -27.44
CA SER A 278 7.01 -1.10 -28.17
C SER A 278 8.31 -0.64 -27.49
N SER A 279 8.45 -0.85 -26.17
CA SER A 279 9.57 -0.33 -25.39
C SER A 279 10.73 -1.32 -25.18
N ASN A 280 10.51 -2.63 -25.33
CA ASN A 280 11.58 -3.63 -25.27
C ASN A 280 11.25 -4.91 -26.06
N PRO A 281 11.46 -4.93 -27.39
CA PRO A 281 11.17 -6.08 -28.25
C PRO A 281 12.08 -7.31 -28.01
N HIS A 282 13.13 -7.17 -27.19
CA HIS A 282 14.13 -8.22 -26.92
C HIS A 282 14.15 -8.68 -25.45
N GLY A 283 13.22 -8.19 -24.61
CA GLY A 283 13.15 -8.59 -23.21
C GLY A 283 12.71 -10.05 -23.03
N PRO A 284 13.08 -10.69 -21.91
CA PRO A 284 12.70 -12.09 -21.61
C PRO A 284 11.19 -12.34 -21.65
N LEU A 285 10.37 -11.29 -21.55
CA LEU A 285 8.91 -11.31 -21.62
C LEU A 285 8.34 -11.48 -23.02
N ALA A 286 9.09 -11.11 -24.07
CA ALA A 286 8.71 -11.35 -25.46
C ALA A 286 8.48 -12.84 -25.76
N LYS A 287 9.08 -13.74 -24.97
CA LYS A 287 8.89 -15.20 -25.10
C LYS A 287 7.65 -15.74 -24.40
N SER A 288 7.11 -15.02 -23.38
CA SER A 288 5.93 -15.46 -22.61
C SER A 288 4.62 -14.82 -23.06
N GLY A 289 4.66 -13.82 -23.93
CA GLY A 289 3.49 -13.03 -24.33
C GLY A 289 2.85 -12.24 -23.17
N SER A 290 3.48 -12.18 -22.00
CA SER A 290 2.98 -11.43 -20.85
C SER A 290 3.54 -10.02 -20.85
N THR A 291 2.65 -9.04 -20.90
CA THR A 291 3.00 -7.61 -20.78
C THR A 291 2.98 -7.13 -19.31
N VAL A 292 2.67 -8.01 -18.36
CA VAL A 292 2.49 -7.67 -16.94
C VAL A 292 3.23 -8.67 -16.06
N ASN A 293 4.12 -8.19 -15.19
CA ASN A 293 4.83 -9.00 -14.18
C ASN A 293 4.61 -8.46 -12.79
N VAL A 294 4.64 -9.35 -11.81
CA VAL A 294 4.57 -8.97 -10.40
C VAL A 294 5.96 -8.56 -9.89
N VAL A 295 6.04 -7.36 -9.34
CA VAL A 295 7.22 -6.84 -8.62
C VAL A 295 7.19 -7.30 -7.16
N GLU A 296 6.01 -7.18 -6.53
CA GLU A 296 5.79 -7.56 -5.13
C GLU A 296 4.29 -7.74 -4.84
N PHE A 297 4.00 -8.44 -3.74
CA PHE A 297 2.70 -8.42 -3.10
C PHE A 297 2.78 -7.74 -1.74
N ASN A 298 1.75 -6.96 -1.39
CA ASN A 298 1.53 -6.49 -0.03
C ASN A 298 0.20 -7.04 0.50
N ALA A 299 0.11 -7.26 1.82
CA ALA A 299 -1.00 -7.96 2.45
C ALA A 299 -2.06 -7.01 3.04
N ARG A 300 -2.15 -5.80 2.53
CA ARG A 300 -2.97 -4.71 3.07
C ARG A 300 -3.26 -3.66 2.00
N PHE A 301 -4.12 -2.72 2.32
CA PHE A 301 -4.31 -1.51 1.52
C PHE A 301 -2.97 -0.77 1.31
N GLY A 302 -2.76 -0.23 0.10
CA GLY A 302 -1.61 0.61 -0.23
C GLY A 302 -1.63 1.95 0.53
N ASP A 303 -0.50 2.61 0.60
CA ASP A 303 -0.35 3.94 1.18
C ASP A 303 0.77 4.68 0.41
N PRO A 304 0.43 5.64 -0.51
CA PRO A 304 -0.79 6.45 -0.51
C PRO A 304 -1.86 6.05 -1.55
N GLU A 305 -1.84 4.87 -2.15
CA GLU A 305 -2.81 4.48 -3.18
C GLU A 305 -4.26 4.50 -2.66
N THR A 306 -4.45 4.11 -1.40
CA THR A 306 -5.78 4.06 -0.76
C THR A 306 -6.44 5.42 -0.73
N GLU A 307 -5.69 6.48 -0.51
CA GLU A 307 -6.14 7.86 -0.48
C GLU A 307 -6.61 8.37 -1.86
N ALA A 308 -6.13 7.73 -2.95
CA ALA A 308 -6.62 8.02 -4.30
C ALA A 308 -7.74 7.05 -4.73
N VAL A 309 -7.72 5.79 -4.28
CA VAL A 309 -8.66 4.76 -4.72
C VAL A 309 -10.01 4.85 -3.98
N LEU A 310 -10.00 4.98 -2.64
CA LEU A 310 -11.24 4.93 -1.85
C LEU A 310 -12.23 6.08 -2.14
N PRO A 311 -11.82 7.31 -2.42
CA PRO A 311 -12.75 8.38 -2.81
C PRO A 311 -13.53 8.08 -4.10
N ARG A 312 -12.99 7.22 -4.96
CA ARG A 312 -13.63 6.75 -6.20
C ARG A 312 -14.64 5.62 -5.98
N LEU A 313 -14.74 5.08 -4.76
CA LEU A 313 -15.70 4.02 -4.48
C LEU A 313 -17.04 4.59 -4.00
N GLY A 314 -18.13 4.01 -4.48
CA GLY A 314 -19.50 4.22 -4.06
C GLY A 314 -20.06 3.01 -3.32
N GLY A 315 -21.36 3.01 -3.08
CA GLY A 315 -22.06 1.91 -2.40
C GLY A 315 -21.72 1.81 -0.91
N SER A 316 -22.10 0.70 -0.28
CA SER A 316 -21.80 0.42 1.14
C SER A 316 -20.42 -0.24 1.26
N PHE A 317 -19.42 0.55 1.62
CA PHE A 317 -18.04 0.06 1.81
C PHE A 317 -17.94 -0.87 3.03
N ALA A 318 -18.70 -0.60 4.08
CA ALA A 318 -18.79 -1.45 5.25
C ALA A 318 -19.31 -2.86 4.91
N ALA A 319 -20.33 -2.94 4.06
CA ALA A 319 -20.87 -4.24 3.60
C ALA A 319 -19.84 -5.00 2.76
N ALA A 320 -19.13 -4.32 1.86
CA ALA A 320 -18.08 -4.93 1.06
C ALA A 320 -16.95 -5.54 1.91
N LEU A 321 -16.46 -4.77 2.90
CA LEU A 321 -15.44 -5.25 3.84
C LEU A 321 -15.92 -6.43 4.67
N LEU A 322 -17.16 -6.39 5.20
CA LEU A 322 -17.73 -7.49 5.97
C LEU A 322 -17.95 -8.74 5.11
N ASN A 323 -18.43 -8.57 3.87
CA ASN A 323 -18.61 -9.68 2.93
C ASN A 323 -17.26 -10.34 2.60
N ALA A 324 -16.21 -9.56 2.37
CA ALA A 324 -14.87 -10.09 2.16
C ALA A 324 -14.33 -10.82 3.42
N ALA A 325 -14.47 -10.23 4.60
CA ALA A 325 -14.05 -10.84 5.86
C ALA A 325 -14.79 -12.16 6.17
N THR A 326 -16.00 -12.35 5.64
CA THR A 326 -16.85 -13.53 5.93
C THR A 326 -17.00 -14.50 4.74
N GLY A 327 -16.25 -14.31 3.65
CA GLY A 327 -16.26 -15.22 2.49
C GLY A 327 -17.51 -15.11 1.62
N ARG A 328 -18.09 -13.91 1.49
CA ARG A 328 -19.35 -13.65 0.77
C ARG A 328 -19.26 -12.48 -0.21
N LEU A 329 -18.05 -12.07 -0.57
CA LEU A 329 -17.81 -10.95 -1.47
C LEU A 329 -18.41 -11.20 -2.87
N LYS A 330 -19.04 -10.18 -3.43
CA LYS A 330 -19.56 -10.17 -4.79
C LYS A 330 -19.03 -8.99 -5.56
N ALA A 331 -18.91 -9.10 -6.87
CA ALA A 331 -18.48 -8.00 -7.72
C ALA A 331 -19.38 -6.75 -7.56
N SER A 332 -20.69 -6.94 -7.32
CA SER A 332 -21.65 -5.87 -7.07
C SER A 332 -21.45 -5.10 -5.76
N ASP A 333 -20.65 -5.62 -4.82
CA ASP A 333 -20.35 -4.95 -3.55
C ASP A 333 -19.41 -3.75 -3.75
N ILE A 334 -18.70 -3.71 -4.89
CA ILE A 334 -17.81 -2.62 -5.25
C ILE A 334 -18.42 -1.80 -6.38
N VAL A 335 -18.76 -0.57 -6.10
CA VAL A 335 -19.23 0.43 -7.06
C VAL A 335 -18.10 1.41 -7.31
N VAL A 336 -17.70 1.57 -8.56
CA VAL A 336 -16.65 2.52 -8.95
C VAL A 336 -17.30 3.73 -9.60
N LYS A 337 -16.94 4.93 -9.14
CA LYS A 337 -17.35 6.20 -9.74
C LYS A 337 -16.44 6.53 -10.93
N ASP A 338 -16.97 7.25 -11.90
CA ASP A 338 -16.24 7.65 -13.12
C ASP A 338 -15.16 8.70 -12.85
N GLU A 339 -15.22 9.40 -11.70
CA GLU A 339 -14.24 10.41 -11.31
C GLU A 339 -12.82 9.84 -11.23
N ALA A 340 -11.84 10.65 -11.62
CA ALA A 340 -10.44 10.42 -11.32
C ALA A 340 -10.07 11.03 -9.96
N ALA A 341 -9.00 10.51 -9.36
CA ALA A 341 -8.46 11.03 -8.11
C ALA A 341 -6.94 11.14 -8.19
N ALA A 342 -6.38 12.15 -7.56
CA ALA A 342 -4.94 12.29 -7.37
C ALA A 342 -4.65 12.78 -5.95
N THR A 343 -3.71 12.13 -5.28
CA THR A 343 -3.29 12.48 -3.93
C THR A 343 -1.83 12.93 -3.91
N VAL A 344 -1.54 13.96 -3.15
CA VAL A 344 -0.20 14.54 -2.97
C VAL A 344 0.16 14.49 -1.49
N ILE A 345 1.31 13.92 -1.18
CA ILE A 345 1.81 13.85 0.20
C ILE A 345 2.54 15.15 0.55
N LEU A 346 2.12 15.77 1.66
CA LEU A 346 2.84 16.85 2.32
C LEU A 346 3.74 16.24 3.38
N ALA A 347 5.06 16.43 3.24
CA ALA A 347 6.06 15.81 4.09
C ALA A 347 6.83 16.85 4.91
N SER A 348 7.39 16.41 6.04
CA SER A 348 8.31 17.18 6.86
C SER A 348 9.69 17.25 6.22
N ASP A 349 10.35 18.40 6.28
CA ASP A 349 11.73 18.55 5.82
C ASP A 349 12.64 17.47 6.47
N GLY A 350 13.55 16.92 5.65
CA GLY A 350 14.42 15.81 6.02
C GLY A 350 13.85 14.41 5.74
N TYR A 351 12.54 14.25 5.48
CA TYR A 351 11.97 12.96 5.10
C TYR A 351 12.54 12.47 3.74
N PRO A 352 12.88 11.15 3.55
CA PRO A 352 12.65 9.99 4.42
C PRO A 352 13.73 9.76 5.50
N GLY A 353 14.64 10.70 5.71
CA GLY A 353 15.64 10.68 6.78
C GLY A 353 15.07 11.17 8.10
N ALA A 354 15.92 11.83 8.90
CA ALA A 354 15.52 12.46 10.17
C ALA A 354 14.72 13.73 9.93
N TYR A 355 13.65 13.93 10.70
CA TYR A 355 12.78 15.10 10.62
C TYR A 355 12.32 15.54 12.01
N GLU A 356 11.99 16.83 12.12
CA GLU A 356 11.40 17.41 13.33
C GLU A 356 9.90 17.18 13.40
N LYS A 357 9.35 17.11 14.60
CA LYS A 357 7.92 16.95 14.90
C LYS A 357 7.40 18.14 15.69
N GLY A 358 6.08 18.22 15.88
CA GLY A 358 5.43 19.23 16.72
C GLY A 358 5.23 20.58 16.03
N LYS A 359 5.41 20.69 14.71
CA LYS A 359 5.16 21.93 13.96
C LYS A 359 3.66 22.12 13.79
N PRO A 360 3.06 23.28 14.19
CA PRO A 360 1.66 23.57 14.00
C PRO A 360 1.26 23.57 12.52
N ILE A 361 0.10 22.99 12.23
CA ILE A 361 -0.45 22.90 10.86
C ILE A 361 -1.58 23.92 10.73
N SER A 362 -1.50 24.79 9.75
CA SER A 362 -2.50 25.82 9.43
C SER A 362 -3.31 25.45 8.19
N GLY A 363 -4.52 26.00 8.06
CA GLY A 363 -5.34 25.88 6.85
C GLY A 363 -6.17 24.60 6.74
N LEU A 364 -6.18 23.73 7.75
CA LEU A 364 -7.00 22.51 7.73
C LEU A 364 -8.50 22.78 7.73
N ALA A 365 -8.95 23.83 8.44
CA ALA A 365 -10.35 24.24 8.56
C ALA A 365 -10.86 25.04 7.36
N ALA A 366 -10.01 25.40 6.38
CA ALA A 366 -10.49 26.07 5.18
C ALA A 366 -11.51 25.18 4.48
N GLU A 367 -12.61 25.79 4.00
CA GLU A 367 -13.66 25.06 3.29
C GLU A 367 -13.03 24.22 2.16
N SER A 368 -13.11 22.90 2.31
CA SER A 368 -12.86 22.00 1.20
C SER A 368 -14.06 22.14 0.28
N ASP A 369 -13.83 22.50 -0.97
CA ASP A 369 -14.82 22.23 -1.99
C ASP A 369 -15.04 20.69 -2.03
N LYS A 370 -16.21 20.25 -2.52
CA LYS A 370 -16.51 18.80 -2.60
C LYS A 370 -15.55 18.02 -3.49
N SER A 371 -14.61 18.72 -4.15
CA SER A 371 -13.62 18.16 -5.07
C SER A 371 -12.29 17.80 -4.39
N SER A 372 -12.14 18.02 -3.09
CA SER A 372 -10.91 17.68 -2.38
C SER A 372 -11.13 17.14 -0.96
N VAL A 373 -10.24 16.23 -0.53
CA VAL A 373 -10.23 15.66 0.82
C VAL A 373 -8.81 15.72 1.37
N VAL A 374 -8.65 16.06 2.66
CA VAL A 374 -7.36 16.05 3.35
C VAL A 374 -7.33 14.87 4.32
N PHE A 375 -6.43 13.92 4.07
CA PHE A 375 -6.20 12.81 4.98
C PHE A 375 -4.97 13.10 5.85
N HIS A 376 -5.08 12.81 7.14
CA HIS A 376 -4.00 12.95 8.10
C HIS A 376 -3.19 11.66 8.12
N CYS A 377 -1.88 11.77 7.88
CA CYS A 377 -0.93 10.66 7.94
C CYS A 377 -0.21 10.67 9.29
N GLY A 378 0.78 11.53 9.43
CA GLY A 378 1.56 11.70 10.65
C GLY A 378 1.21 13.01 11.35
N THR A 379 0.06 13.07 12.01
CA THR A 379 -0.40 14.22 12.79
C THR A 379 -0.75 13.82 14.21
N ALA A 380 -0.64 14.75 15.14
CA ALA A 380 -1.09 14.64 16.51
C ALA A 380 -1.80 15.92 16.93
N GLU A 381 -2.50 15.86 18.05
CA GLU A 381 -3.06 17.04 18.71
C GLU A 381 -2.15 17.44 19.89
N SER A 382 -1.80 18.73 19.97
CA SER A 382 -1.05 19.31 21.08
C SER A 382 -1.61 20.70 21.35
N ASP A 383 -1.98 20.98 22.60
CA ASP A 383 -2.52 22.26 23.07
C ASP A 383 -3.70 22.79 22.23
N GLY A 384 -4.58 21.87 21.78
CA GLY A 384 -5.75 22.19 20.95
C GLY A 384 -5.41 22.53 19.49
N GLN A 385 -4.18 22.26 19.05
CA GLN A 385 -3.73 22.45 17.67
C GLN A 385 -3.30 21.12 17.05
N VAL A 386 -3.52 20.97 15.76
CA VAL A 386 -2.98 19.85 14.99
C VAL A 386 -1.52 20.16 14.65
N VAL A 387 -0.63 19.20 14.97
CA VAL A 387 0.81 19.35 14.77
C VAL A 387 1.37 18.17 13.96
N THR A 388 2.54 18.35 13.34
CA THR A 388 3.27 17.27 12.68
C THR A 388 3.76 16.22 13.68
N SER A 389 3.63 14.93 13.36
CA SER A 389 4.15 13.82 14.18
C SER A 389 4.82 12.73 13.36
N GLY A 390 4.85 12.86 12.03
CA GLY A 390 5.43 11.89 11.11
C GLY A 390 6.20 12.55 9.98
N GLY A 391 6.90 11.74 9.17
CA GLY A 391 7.59 12.21 7.97
C GLY A 391 6.61 12.57 6.85
N ARG A 392 5.67 11.67 6.51
CA ARG A 392 4.48 12.00 5.72
C ARG A 392 3.44 12.54 6.70
N VAL A 393 3.02 13.78 6.53
CA VAL A 393 2.17 14.51 7.48
C VAL A 393 0.72 14.50 7.05
N LEU A 394 0.45 14.89 5.82
CA LEU A 394 -0.89 14.94 5.22
C LEU A 394 -0.86 14.34 3.81
N SER A 395 -2.00 13.84 3.38
CA SER A 395 -2.29 13.44 2.02
C SER A 395 -3.46 14.27 1.52
N VAL A 396 -3.25 15.05 0.47
CA VAL A 396 -4.28 15.94 -0.11
C VAL A 396 -4.77 15.35 -1.41
N THR A 397 -6.00 14.85 -1.41
CA THR A 397 -6.61 14.19 -2.55
C THR A 397 -7.58 15.13 -3.25
N GLY A 398 -7.37 15.35 -4.56
CA GLY A 398 -8.33 16.00 -5.44
C GLY A 398 -9.14 14.97 -6.21
N LEU A 399 -10.37 15.33 -6.56
CA LEU A 399 -11.31 14.57 -7.39
C LEU A 399 -11.72 15.42 -8.59
N GLY A 400 -11.94 14.79 -9.73
CA GLY A 400 -12.37 15.47 -10.94
C GLY A 400 -12.89 14.51 -12.00
N ALA A 401 -13.60 15.01 -13.01
CA ALA A 401 -14.04 14.21 -14.15
C ALA A 401 -12.84 13.72 -14.98
N THR A 402 -11.73 14.43 -14.90
CA THR A 402 -10.45 14.08 -15.53
C THR A 402 -9.34 14.02 -14.50
N LEU A 403 -8.27 13.30 -14.81
CA LEU A 403 -7.10 13.26 -13.94
C LEU A 403 -6.45 14.65 -13.79
N ARG A 404 -6.50 15.51 -14.82
CA ARG A 404 -6.02 16.88 -14.75
C ARG A 404 -6.78 17.70 -13.72
N GLU A 405 -8.10 17.64 -13.74
CA GLU A 405 -8.95 18.33 -12.76
C GLU A 405 -8.69 17.84 -11.33
N ALA A 406 -8.48 16.52 -11.16
CA ALA A 406 -8.16 15.94 -9.86
C ALA A 406 -6.81 16.47 -9.33
N VAL A 407 -5.78 16.49 -10.18
CA VAL A 407 -4.45 17.03 -9.83
C VAL A 407 -4.52 18.51 -9.50
N ASP A 408 -5.19 19.31 -10.34
CA ASP A 408 -5.35 20.75 -10.12
C ASP A 408 -6.12 21.03 -8.82
N GLY A 409 -7.14 20.23 -8.50
CA GLY A 409 -7.90 20.27 -7.26
C GLY A 409 -7.02 20.03 -6.02
N ALA A 410 -6.19 18.99 -6.07
CA ALA A 410 -5.25 18.66 -4.98
C ALA A 410 -4.27 19.84 -4.73
N TYR A 411 -3.60 20.33 -5.77
CA TYR A 411 -2.65 21.43 -5.64
C TYR A 411 -3.30 22.75 -5.22
N ARG A 412 -4.52 23.03 -5.67
CA ARG A 412 -5.29 24.21 -5.21
C ARG A 412 -5.54 24.12 -3.71
N ARG A 413 -5.95 22.97 -3.21
CA ARG A 413 -6.19 22.73 -1.77
C ARG A 413 -4.90 22.84 -0.96
N ILE A 414 -3.78 22.37 -1.46
CA ILE A 414 -2.45 22.47 -0.83
C ILE A 414 -2.08 23.94 -0.61
N GLY A 415 -2.43 24.83 -1.54
CA GLY A 415 -2.14 26.27 -1.43
C GLY A 415 -2.70 26.95 -0.18
N SER A 416 -3.69 26.36 0.50
CA SER A 416 -4.25 26.86 1.76
C SER A 416 -3.66 26.22 3.02
N ILE A 417 -2.82 25.19 2.89
CA ILE A 417 -2.23 24.43 4.01
C ILE A 417 -0.77 24.82 4.17
N SER A 418 -0.32 24.98 5.42
CA SER A 418 1.10 25.23 5.70
C SER A 418 1.53 24.71 7.06
N PHE A 419 2.77 24.29 7.15
CA PHE A 419 3.53 24.08 8.38
C PHE A 419 5.03 24.28 8.09
N GLU A 420 5.80 24.59 9.10
CA GLU A 420 7.24 24.84 8.97
C GLU A 420 7.96 23.62 8.44
N GLY A 421 8.80 23.81 7.39
CA GLY A 421 9.52 22.70 6.74
C GLY A 421 8.63 21.82 5.85
N MET A 422 7.44 22.29 5.44
CA MET A 422 6.58 21.56 4.53
C MET A 422 7.20 21.46 3.12
N PHE A 423 7.27 20.24 2.59
CA PHE A 423 7.58 20.04 1.18
C PHE A 423 6.69 18.97 0.56
N TYR A 424 6.56 18.98 -0.76
CA TYR A 424 5.79 18.02 -1.56
C TYR A 424 6.27 18.01 -3.01
N ARG A 425 5.98 16.95 -3.74
CA ARG A 425 6.25 16.88 -5.18
C ARG A 425 5.24 17.71 -5.96
N LYS A 426 5.72 18.40 -7.02
CA LYS A 426 4.92 19.25 -7.90
C LYS A 426 4.52 18.58 -9.20
N ASP A 427 4.98 17.35 -9.41
CA ASP A 427 4.86 16.58 -10.65
C ASP A 427 4.04 15.29 -10.50
N ILE A 428 3.18 15.20 -9.48
CA ILE A 428 2.31 14.02 -9.31
C ILE A 428 1.43 13.83 -10.54
N ALA A 429 1.36 12.59 -11.03
CA ALA A 429 0.70 12.16 -12.27
C ALA A 429 1.41 12.55 -13.58
N HIS A 430 2.66 13.06 -13.55
CA HIS A 430 3.40 13.45 -14.78
C HIS A 430 3.41 12.31 -15.81
N ARG A 431 3.65 11.06 -15.39
CA ARG A 431 3.69 9.88 -16.28
C ARG A 431 2.39 9.67 -17.06
N ALA A 432 1.25 9.92 -16.40
CA ALA A 432 -0.06 9.81 -17.06
C ALA A 432 -0.22 10.88 -18.16
N PHE A 433 0.32 12.08 -17.93
CA PHE A 433 0.23 13.19 -18.88
C PHE A 433 1.23 13.09 -20.04
N GLU A 434 2.34 12.36 -19.86
CA GLU A 434 3.33 12.08 -20.91
C GLU A 434 2.85 11.01 -21.88
N ARG A 435 1.89 10.18 -21.50
CA ARG A 435 1.29 9.16 -22.38
C ARG A 435 0.30 9.72 -23.42
N GLY A 436 -0.12 10.99 -23.32
CA GLY A 436 -1.00 11.68 -24.26
C GLY A 436 -2.38 11.95 -23.72
#